data_9a16ebf542f4b66088364219b77273a4
#
_entry.id   9a16ebf542f4b66088364219b77273a4
#
_cell.length_a   1.000
_cell.length_b   1.000
_cell.length_c   1.000
_cell.angle_alpha   90.00
_cell.angle_beta   90.00
_cell.angle_gamma   90.00
#
_symmetry.space_group_name_H-M   'P 1'
#
loop_
_entity.id
_entity.type
_entity.pdbx_description
1 polymer ?
#
loop_
_entity_poly.entity_id
_entity_poly.type
_entity_poly.pdbx_seq_one_letter_code
_entity_poly.pdbx_strand_id
1 'polypeptide(L)'
;MVLGTHARTLGAIAVIALAGACAAACAEPKVLMATGPREYTDSDYAQVLERWTRSKSLTTLSELDTLLTVTATFESWDFRWAYVVRYANDYRLTVEQRRTLLERTLSETTDGHRFYVALYGSNVRWTDLTRPNSAWIVRLIDDEGNETAPLSIELIARPGALERRYFPYSTVWRNVFRIKFPTTTPGGQPTIAAGARWFGLRFAGAEGNEELHWDVETDPNKLDPTKKSAASAPRALP
;
A
#
# COMPACT_ATOMS: atom_id res chain seq x y z
N MET A 1 -29.05 22.77 52.00
CA MET A 1 -27.62 22.49 51.79
C MET A 1 -27.51 21.21 50.97
N VAL A 2 -27.77 21.28 49.66
CA VAL A 2 -27.59 20.19 48.69
C VAL A 2 -27.17 20.84 47.37
N LEU A 3 -25.88 21.09 47.23
CA LEU A 3 -25.22 21.40 45.94
C LEU A 3 -23.91 20.64 45.94
N GLY A 4 -23.80 19.58 45.17
CA GLY A 4 -22.51 18.88 45.06
C GLY A 4 -22.45 17.62 44.22
N THR A 5 -23.52 17.17 43.57
CA THR A 5 -23.52 15.85 42.90
C THR A 5 -23.55 15.89 41.37
N HIS A 6 -23.80 17.03 40.73
CA HIS A 6 -23.91 17.08 39.25
C HIS A 6 -22.62 17.39 38.49
N ALA A 7 -21.57 17.87 39.16
CA ALA A 7 -20.32 18.22 38.45
C ALA A 7 -19.40 17.02 38.14
N ARG A 8 -19.58 15.89 38.82
CA ARG A 8 -18.72 14.69 38.60
C ARG A 8 -19.16 13.82 37.42
N THR A 9 -20.43 13.81 37.06
CA THR A 9 -20.98 12.99 35.98
C THR A 9 -20.69 13.58 34.59
N LEU A 10 -20.64 14.91 34.44
CA LEU A 10 -20.32 15.59 33.19
C LEU A 10 -18.84 15.37 32.76
N GLY A 11 -17.92 15.29 33.74
CA GLY A 11 -16.50 15.05 33.45
C GLY A 11 -16.21 13.63 32.92
N ALA A 12 -16.93 12.63 33.42
CA ALA A 12 -16.77 11.23 33.01
C ALA A 12 -17.27 10.97 31.59
N ILE A 13 -18.38 11.62 31.18
CA ILE A 13 -18.93 11.47 29.81
C ILE A 13 -18.03 12.14 28.77
N ALA A 14 -17.42 13.28 29.08
CA ALA A 14 -16.50 13.97 28.18
C ALA A 14 -15.19 13.18 27.92
N VAL A 15 -14.68 12.48 28.92
CA VAL A 15 -13.46 11.66 28.80
C VAL A 15 -13.73 10.40 27.96
N ILE A 16 -14.90 9.79 28.10
CA ILE A 16 -15.27 8.60 27.28
C ILE A 16 -15.49 8.97 25.81
N ALA A 17 -16.07 10.14 25.53
CA ALA A 17 -16.27 10.62 24.16
C ALA A 17 -14.94 10.95 23.46
N LEU A 18 -13.92 11.45 24.18
CA LEU A 18 -12.61 11.77 23.63
C LEU A 18 -11.78 10.51 23.34
N ALA A 19 -11.93 9.45 24.15
CA ALA A 19 -11.25 8.17 23.93
C ALA A 19 -11.80 7.42 22.70
N GLY A 20 -13.08 7.56 22.38
CA GLY A 20 -13.70 6.95 21.20
C GLY A 20 -13.25 7.57 19.87
N ALA A 21 -12.91 8.86 19.86
CA ALA A 21 -12.45 9.55 18.64
C ALA A 21 -11.01 9.18 18.22
N CYS A 22 -10.16 8.75 19.15
CA CYS A 22 -8.79 8.34 18.84
C CYS A 22 -8.68 6.94 18.20
N ALA A 23 -9.68 6.06 18.39
CA ALA A 23 -9.65 4.71 17.85
C ALA A 23 -9.97 4.65 16.33
N ALA A 24 -10.60 5.69 15.77
CA ALA A 24 -10.93 5.72 14.34
C ALA A 24 -9.77 6.20 13.44
N ALA A 25 -8.66 6.70 14.01
CA ALA A 25 -7.61 7.36 13.26
C ALA A 25 -6.51 6.40 12.72
N CYS A 26 -6.58 5.09 13.03
CA CYS A 26 -5.52 4.14 12.68
C CYS A 26 -5.97 2.98 11.77
N ALA A 27 -7.16 3.03 11.19
CA ALA A 27 -7.57 2.00 10.23
C ALA A 27 -6.82 2.20 8.90
N GLU A 28 -6.09 1.18 8.46
CA GLU A 28 -5.46 1.19 7.15
C GLU A 28 -6.53 1.31 6.05
N PRO A 29 -6.27 2.11 4.99
CA PRO A 29 -7.25 2.33 3.94
C PRO A 29 -7.51 1.03 3.17
N LYS A 30 -8.79 0.72 2.93
CA LYS A 30 -9.16 -0.38 2.03
C LYS A 30 -8.84 -0.04 0.58
N VAL A 31 -8.57 -1.05 -0.23
CA VAL A 31 -8.22 -0.92 -1.64
C VAL A 31 -9.29 -1.55 -2.53
N LEU A 32 -9.47 -1.02 -3.75
CA LEU A 32 -10.38 -1.57 -4.74
C LEU A 32 -9.58 -2.17 -5.90
N MET A 33 -9.70 -3.49 -6.09
CA MET A 33 -9.01 -4.24 -7.15
C MET A 33 -9.71 -4.14 -8.51
N ALA A 34 -10.39 -3.02 -8.79
CA ALA A 34 -11.08 -2.82 -10.06
C ALA A 34 -10.16 -2.27 -11.15
N THR A 35 -10.38 -2.72 -12.38
CA THR A 35 -9.80 -2.18 -13.60
C THR A 35 -10.75 -1.14 -14.23
N GLY A 36 -10.27 -0.39 -15.24
CA GLY A 36 -11.05 0.58 -15.98
C GLY A 36 -10.51 2.00 -15.88
N PRO A 37 -11.10 2.95 -16.62
CA PRO A 37 -10.67 4.34 -16.63
C PRO A 37 -10.72 4.99 -15.25
N ARG A 38 -9.79 5.91 -14.98
CA ARG A 38 -9.73 6.74 -13.77
C ARG A 38 -9.65 8.21 -14.13
N GLU A 39 -10.33 9.04 -13.35
CA GLU A 39 -10.30 10.50 -13.48
C GLU A 39 -9.38 11.09 -12.41
N TYR A 40 -8.06 10.83 -12.53
CA TYR A 40 -7.06 11.40 -11.64
C TYR A 40 -6.44 12.67 -12.18
N THR A 41 -6.14 13.60 -11.28
CA THR A 41 -5.26 14.74 -11.47
C THR A 41 -3.87 14.41 -10.91
N ASP A 42 -2.89 15.25 -11.17
CA ASP A 42 -1.54 15.10 -10.62
C ASP A 42 -1.47 15.24 -9.09
N SER A 43 -2.41 15.99 -8.49
CA SER A 43 -2.52 16.16 -7.03
C SER A 43 -3.00 14.90 -6.32
N ASP A 44 -3.72 14.00 -6.98
CA ASP A 44 -4.28 12.79 -6.37
C ASP A 44 -3.22 11.71 -6.11
N TYR A 45 -2.04 11.84 -6.75
CA TYR A 45 -0.98 10.85 -6.66
C TYR A 45 -0.57 10.51 -5.22
N ALA A 46 -0.43 11.52 -4.37
CA ALA A 46 0.00 11.31 -2.98
C ALA A 46 -0.99 10.46 -2.19
N GLN A 47 -2.28 10.74 -2.35
CA GLN A 47 -3.35 9.98 -1.69
C GLN A 47 -3.45 8.55 -2.23
N VAL A 48 -3.28 8.37 -3.55
CA VAL A 48 -3.29 7.04 -4.17
C VAL A 48 -2.07 6.23 -3.74
N LEU A 49 -0.88 6.85 -3.67
CA LEU A 49 0.33 6.21 -3.16
C LEU A 49 0.13 5.74 -1.72
N GLU A 50 -0.40 6.59 -0.83
CA GLU A 50 -0.70 6.24 0.56
C GLU A 50 -1.67 5.06 0.65
N ARG A 51 -2.73 5.06 -0.14
CA ARG A 51 -3.73 3.98 -0.19
C ARG A 51 -3.11 2.62 -0.54
N TRP A 52 -2.15 2.60 -1.46
CA TRP A 52 -1.52 1.37 -1.95
C TRP A 52 -0.21 1.03 -1.26
N THR A 53 0.22 1.81 -0.27
CA THR A 53 1.46 1.57 0.49
C THR A 53 1.14 1.04 1.87
N ARG A 54 1.93 0.06 2.32
CA ARG A 54 1.91 -0.49 3.68
C ARG A 54 3.30 -0.45 4.27
N SER A 55 3.38 -0.28 5.59
CA SER A 55 4.66 -0.27 6.31
C SER A 55 4.53 -0.97 7.65
N LYS A 56 5.50 -1.82 7.98
CA LYS A 56 5.59 -2.52 9.27
C LYS A 56 7.04 -2.58 9.73
N SER A 57 7.22 -2.76 11.05
CA SER A 57 8.54 -2.90 11.66
C SER A 57 8.53 -4.05 12.66
N LEU A 58 9.48 -4.94 12.52
CA LEU A 58 9.79 -5.98 13.48
C LEU A 58 10.92 -5.48 14.39
N THR A 59 10.65 -5.40 15.68
CA THR A 59 11.61 -4.91 16.69
C THR A 59 11.79 -5.95 17.78
N THR A 60 13.02 -6.20 18.20
CA THR A 60 13.28 -7.03 19.39
C THR A 60 13.09 -6.20 20.64
N LEU A 61 12.34 -6.73 21.59
CA LEU A 61 12.15 -6.10 22.89
C LEU A 61 13.40 -6.20 23.79
N SER A 62 14.21 -7.25 23.60
CA SER A 62 15.41 -7.52 24.41
C SER A 62 16.56 -6.54 24.12
N GLU A 63 16.72 -6.13 22.88
CA GLU A 63 17.84 -5.27 22.43
C GLU A 63 17.39 -3.89 21.97
N LEU A 64 16.07 -3.64 21.94
CA LEU A 64 15.47 -2.43 21.37
C LEU A 64 15.97 -2.12 19.95
N ASP A 65 16.35 -3.18 19.23
CA ASP A 65 16.84 -3.08 17.85
C ASP A 65 15.75 -3.36 16.84
N THR A 66 15.79 -2.64 15.72
CA THR A 66 14.88 -2.82 14.60
C THR A 66 15.46 -3.86 13.64
N LEU A 67 14.98 -5.10 13.72
CA LEU A 67 15.43 -6.19 12.88
C LEU A 67 15.07 -5.97 11.42
N LEU A 68 13.84 -5.50 11.17
CA LEU A 68 13.33 -5.25 9.84
C LEU A 68 12.30 -4.12 9.89
N THR A 69 12.44 -3.14 9.01
CA THR A 69 11.34 -2.26 8.59
C THR A 69 11.09 -2.49 7.12
N VAL A 70 9.86 -2.85 6.78
CA VAL A 70 9.44 -3.03 5.40
C VAL A 70 8.39 -1.99 5.04
N THR A 71 8.57 -1.36 3.87
CA THR A 71 7.56 -0.49 3.26
C THR A 71 7.37 -0.97 1.83
N ALA A 72 6.13 -1.26 1.45
CA ALA A 72 5.81 -1.77 0.13
C ALA A 72 4.61 -1.06 -0.48
N THR A 73 4.69 -0.73 -1.76
CA THR A 73 3.57 -0.26 -2.58
C THR A 73 3.18 -1.33 -3.57
N PHE A 74 1.91 -1.74 -3.56
CA PHE A 74 1.38 -2.58 -4.64
C PHE A 74 1.10 -1.72 -5.87
N GLU A 75 1.78 -2.01 -6.98
CA GLU A 75 1.63 -1.31 -8.24
C GLU A 75 0.36 -1.79 -8.99
N SER A 76 -0.81 -1.56 -8.37
CA SER A 76 -2.13 -1.90 -8.90
C SER A 76 -2.48 -1.12 -10.16
N TRP A 77 -3.57 -1.49 -10.83
CA TRP A 77 -4.16 -0.71 -11.94
C TRP A 77 -4.39 0.75 -11.54
N ASP A 78 -4.99 0.94 -10.38
CA ASP A 78 -5.33 2.23 -9.81
C ASP A 78 -4.09 3.10 -9.53
N PHE A 79 -3.08 2.51 -8.85
CA PHE A 79 -1.80 3.17 -8.59
C PHE A 79 -1.08 3.57 -9.88
N ARG A 80 -1.00 2.65 -10.87
CA ARG A 80 -0.31 2.90 -12.14
C ARG A 80 -0.95 4.01 -12.94
N TRP A 81 -2.29 4.11 -12.89
CA TRP A 81 -3.00 5.20 -13.54
C TRP A 81 -2.59 6.55 -12.93
N ALA A 82 -2.66 6.70 -11.60
CA ALA A 82 -2.27 7.92 -10.90
C ALA A 82 -0.78 8.26 -11.13
N TYR A 83 0.09 7.24 -11.12
CA TYR A 83 1.51 7.39 -11.41
C TYR A 83 1.74 8.00 -12.79
N VAL A 84 1.10 7.47 -13.84
CA VAL A 84 1.26 7.98 -15.21
C VAL A 84 0.71 9.38 -15.34
N VAL A 85 -0.42 9.71 -14.72
CA VAL A 85 -0.97 11.07 -14.71
C VAL A 85 0.03 12.05 -14.09
N ARG A 86 0.56 11.73 -12.94
CA ARG A 86 1.58 12.54 -12.25
C ARG A 86 2.85 12.67 -13.07
N TYR A 87 3.38 11.55 -13.57
CA TYR A 87 4.58 11.52 -14.39
C TYR A 87 4.42 12.36 -15.65
N ALA A 88 3.30 12.23 -16.37
CA ALA A 88 3.02 12.98 -17.58
C ALA A 88 2.96 14.49 -17.33
N ASN A 89 2.43 14.91 -16.19
CA ASN A 89 2.43 16.32 -15.78
C ASN A 89 3.84 16.82 -15.45
N ASP A 90 4.59 16.09 -14.62
CA ASP A 90 5.94 16.47 -14.19
C ASP A 90 6.90 16.58 -15.39
N TYR A 91 6.79 15.69 -16.39
CA TYR A 91 7.63 15.66 -17.59
C TYR A 91 7.03 16.35 -18.81
N ARG A 92 5.87 17.00 -18.64
CA ARG A 92 5.19 17.74 -19.74
C ARG A 92 4.98 16.89 -20.99
N LEU A 93 4.58 15.63 -20.82
CA LEU A 93 4.34 14.72 -21.95
C LEU A 93 3.17 15.20 -22.81
N THR A 94 3.27 14.95 -24.12
CA THR A 94 2.15 15.13 -25.04
C THR A 94 1.03 14.13 -24.76
N VAL A 95 -0.16 14.38 -25.27
CA VAL A 95 -1.32 13.48 -25.13
C VAL A 95 -0.98 12.07 -25.63
N GLU A 96 -0.32 11.97 -26.79
CA GLU A 96 0.05 10.69 -27.39
C GLU A 96 1.11 9.94 -26.55
N GLN A 97 2.13 10.66 -26.06
CA GLN A 97 3.14 10.07 -25.17
C GLN A 97 2.51 9.56 -23.88
N ARG A 98 1.60 10.33 -23.28
CA ARG A 98 0.86 9.93 -22.09
C ARG A 98 0.02 8.68 -22.35
N ARG A 99 -0.70 8.63 -23.48
CA ARG A 99 -1.52 7.47 -23.85
C ARG A 99 -0.66 6.22 -24.01
N THR A 100 0.40 6.27 -24.78
CA THR A 100 1.32 5.16 -25.00
C THR A 100 1.94 4.68 -23.68
N LEU A 101 2.36 5.60 -22.81
CA LEU A 101 2.90 5.26 -21.49
C LEU A 101 1.85 4.57 -20.63
N LEU A 102 0.62 5.06 -20.62
CA LEU A 102 -0.48 4.50 -19.84
C LEU A 102 -0.80 3.07 -20.31
N GLU A 103 -1.01 2.88 -21.62
CA GLU A 103 -1.30 1.56 -22.19
C GLU A 103 -0.22 0.55 -21.85
N ARG A 104 1.06 0.89 -22.03
CA ARG A 104 2.19 0.04 -21.67
C ARG A 104 2.21 -0.28 -20.18
N THR A 105 2.04 0.73 -19.34
CA THR A 105 2.13 0.55 -17.88
C THR A 105 0.96 -0.27 -17.34
N LEU A 106 -0.24 -0.11 -17.92
CA LEU A 106 -1.40 -0.90 -17.52
C LEU A 106 -1.32 -2.35 -18.03
N SER A 107 -0.78 -2.60 -19.22
CA SER A 107 -0.60 -3.97 -19.72
C SER A 107 0.29 -4.81 -18.80
N GLU A 108 1.24 -4.18 -18.11
CA GLU A 108 2.10 -4.87 -17.14
C GLU A 108 1.35 -5.42 -15.92
N THR A 109 0.13 -4.92 -15.62
CA THR A 109 -0.68 -5.45 -14.51
C THR A 109 -1.27 -6.83 -14.82
N THR A 110 -1.45 -7.16 -16.10
CA THR A 110 -1.92 -8.48 -16.54
C THR A 110 -0.81 -9.51 -16.55
N ASP A 111 0.45 -9.05 -16.64
CA ASP A 111 1.65 -9.89 -16.72
C ASP A 111 2.16 -10.36 -15.34
N GLY A 112 1.70 -9.75 -14.26
CA GLY A 112 2.06 -10.12 -12.89
C GLY A 112 1.70 -9.07 -11.87
N HIS A 113 1.58 -9.51 -10.61
CA HIS A 113 1.45 -8.61 -9.48
C HIS A 113 2.82 -8.03 -9.14
N ARG A 114 2.95 -6.70 -9.18
CA ARG A 114 4.22 -6.03 -8.94
C ARG A 114 4.16 -5.19 -7.68
N PHE A 115 5.24 -5.24 -6.92
CA PHE A 115 5.43 -4.47 -5.71
C PHE A 115 6.75 -3.71 -5.78
N TYR A 116 6.70 -2.45 -5.38
CA TYR A 116 7.89 -1.66 -5.09
C TYR A 116 8.13 -1.71 -3.59
N VAL A 117 9.27 -2.27 -3.17
CA VAL A 117 9.54 -2.64 -1.78
C VAL A 117 10.84 -1.99 -1.31
N ALA A 118 10.82 -1.38 -0.13
CA ALA A 118 12.02 -0.86 0.52
C ALA A 118 12.20 -1.51 1.89
N LEU A 119 13.36 -2.12 2.12
CA LEU A 119 13.75 -2.78 3.37
C LEU A 119 14.84 -2.01 4.08
N TYR A 120 14.66 -1.83 5.39
CA TYR A 120 15.68 -1.39 6.33
C TYR A 120 15.88 -2.47 7.39
N GLY A 121 17.10 -2.66 7.81
CA GLY A 121 17.46 -3.51 8.95
C GLY A 121 18.79 -3.08 9.50
N SER A 122 19.08 -3.44 10.75
CA SER A 122 20.35 -3.15 11.42
C SER A 122 21.55 -3.70 10.65
N ASN A 123 21.37 -4.80 9.91
CA ASN A 123 22.37 -5.35 9.01
C ASN A 123 21.87 -5.33 7.55
N VAL A 124 22.43 -4.41 6.76
CA VAL A 124 22.07 -4.22 5.34
C VAL A 124 22.24 -5.48 4.50
N ARG A 125 23.20 -6.38 4.85
CA ARG A 125 23.39 -7.64 4.12
C ARG A 125 22.24 -8.62 4.31
N TRP A 126 21.58 -8.56 5.45
CA TRP A 126 20.45 -9.43 5.77
C TRP A 126 19.17 -9.04 5.05
N THR A 127 19.06 -7.78 4.66
CA THR A 127 17.89 -7.26 3.93
C THR A 127 18.03 -7.32 2.40
N ASP A 128 19.07 -7.94 1.87
CA ASP A 128 19.24 -8.15 0.43
C ASP A 128 18.52 -9.44 -0.01
N LEU A 129 17.30 -9.31 -0.50
CA LEU A 129 16.43 -10.41 -0.94
C LEU A 129 16.96 -11.15 -2.18
N THR A 130 17.95 -10.62 -2.89
CA THR A 130 18.51 -11.25 -4.10
C THR A 130 19.58 -12.29 -3.78
N ARG A 131 20.05 -12.32 -2.54
CA ARG A 131 21.10 -13.23 -2.12
C ARG A 131 20.54 -14.59 -1.69
N PRO A 132 21.22 -15.70 -2.04
CA PRO A 132 20.80 -17.02 -1.60
C PRO A 132 20.77 -17.21 -0.08
N ASN A 133 21.60 -16.43 0.64
CA ASN A 133 21.71 -16.41 2.10
C ASN A 133 21.05 -15.16 2.72
N SER A 134 20.06 -14.57 2.07
CA SER A 134 19.24 -13.51 2.67
C SER A 134 18.64 -14.03 3.98
N ALA A 135 18.59 -13.17 5.00
CA ALA A 135 17.92 -13.51 6.26
C ALA A 135 16.39 -13.58 6.10
N TRP A 136 15.87 -13.04 5.01
CA TRP A 136 14.44 -12.92 4.76
C TRP A 136 14.05 -13.53 3.42
N ILE A 137 12.90 -14.21 3.40
CA ILE A 137 12.21 -14.59 2.17
C ILE A 137 10.90 -13.82 2.09
N VAL A 138 10.44 -13.56 0.85
CA VAL A 138 9.15 -12.89 0.61
C VAL A 138 8.17 -13.83 -0.06
N ARG A 139 6.90 -13.77 0.34
CA ARG A 139 5.77 -14.49 -0.26
C ARG A 139 4.59 -13.55 -0.44
N LEU A 140 3.87 -13.73 -1.53
CA LEU A 140 2.53 -13.19 -1.68
C LEU A 140 1.58 -14.13 -0.96
N ILE A 141 0.72 -13.60 -0.11
CA ILE A 141 -0.25 -14.35 0.70
C ILE A 141 -1.67 -13.81 0.46
N ASP A 142 -2.67 -14.63 0.72
CA ASP A 142 -4.08 -14.26 0.63
C ASP A 142 -4.84 -14.65 1.91
N ASP A 143 -6.15 -14.36 1.95
CA ASP A 143 -7.02 -14.64 3.09
C ASP A 143 -7.41 -16.12 3.24
N GLU A 144 -7.05 -16.98 2.28
CA GLU A 144 -7.20 -18.44 2.37
C GLU A 144 -5.92 -19.11 2.92
N GLY A 145 -4.85 -18.35 3.11
CA GLY A 145 -3.56 -18.85 3.60
C GLY A 145 -2.66 -19.41 2.49
N ASN A 146 -2.98 -19.15 1.23
CA ASN A 146 -2.12 -19.53 0.11
C ASN A 146 -0.84 -18.68 0.11
N GLU A 147 0.29 -19.30 -0.24
CA GLU A 147 1.58 -18.63 -0.34
C GLU A 147 2.19 -18.81 -1.72
N THR A 148 2.50 -17.70 -2.38
CA THR A 148 3.09 -17.70 -3.72
C THR A 148 4.50 -17.13 -3.70
N ALA A 149 5.46 -17.84 -4.31
CA ALA A 149 6.82 -17.36 -4.48
C ALA A 149 6.90 -16.29 -5.59
N PRO A 150 7.83 -15.32 -5.48
CA PRO A 150 8.04 -14.34 -6.54
C PRO A 150 8.60 -15.00 -7.80
N LEU A 151 8.20 -14.48 -8.97
CA LEU A 151 8.81 -14.80 -10.27
C LEU A 151 10.19 -14.15 -10.42
N SER A 152 10.32 -12.92 -9.92
CA SER A 152 11.59 -12.20 -9.94
C SER A 152 11.68 -11.19 -8.80
N ILE A 153 12.90 -10.99 -8.33
CA ILE A 153 13.29 -9.95 -7.37
C ILE A 153 14.44 -9.18 -8.01
N GLU A 154 14.23 -7.90 -8.27
CA GLU A 154 15.21 -7.00 -8.88
C GLU A 154 15.65 -5.95 -7.85
N LEU A 155 16.93 -5.91 -7.52
CA LEU A 155 17.51 -4.89 -6.62
C LEU A 155 17.73 -3.59 -7.40
N ILE A 156 17.17 -2.49 -6.89
CA ILE A 156 17.47 -1.13 -7.33
C ILE A 156 18.63 -0.61 -6.49
N ALA A 157 19.85 -0.90 -6.91
CA ALA A 157 21.05 -0.65 -6.11
C ALA A 157 21.26 0.82 -5.72
N ARG A 158 20.77 1.75 -6.53
CA ARG A 158 20.86 3.19 -6.28
C ARG A 158 19.59 3.88 -6.75
N PRO A 159 18.59 4.04 -5.87
CA PRO A 159 17.39 4.78 -6.20
C PRO A 159 17.73 6.19 -6.67
N GLY A 160 17.33 6.50 -7.90
CA GLY A 160 17.59 7.79 -8.55
C GLY A 160 16.60 8.86 -8.09
N ALA A 161 16.63 10.01 -8.77
CA ALA A 161 15.71 11.11 -8.49
C ALA A 161 14.25 10.70 -8.72
N LEU A 162 14.01 9.83 -9.71
CA LEU A 162 12.70 9.34 -10.09
C LEU A 162 12.10 8.46 -8.99
N GLU A 163 12.84 7.44 -8.55
CA GLU A 163 12.40 6.55 -7.46
C GLU A 163 12.12 7.35 -6.18
N ARG A 164 13.00 8.28 -5.81
CA ARG A 164 12.82 9.11 -4.61
C ARG A 164 11.64 10.08 -4.71
N ARG A 165 11.34 10.55 -5.92
CA ARG A 165 10.23 11.46 -6.17
C ARG A 165 8.87 10.75 -6.04
N TYR A 166 8.77 9.55 -6.61
CA TYR A 166 7.50 8.81 -6.66
C TYR A 166 7.35 7.80 -5.52
N PHE A 167 8.45 7.35 -4.91
CA PHE A 167 8.45 6.48 -3.74
C PHE A 167 9.33 7.12 -2.66
N PRO A 168 8.82 8.11 -1.90
CA PRO A 168 9.63 8.94 -1.00
C PRO A 168 10.29 8.15 0.14
N TYR A 169 9.85 6.93 0.41
CA TYR A 169 10.47 6.02 1.36
C TYR A 169 11.74 5.32 0.81
N SER A 170 12.11 5.56 -0.46
CA SER A 170 13.35 5.04 -1.08
C SER A 170 14.55 5.86 -0.65
N THR A 171 15.04 5.60 0.55
CA THR A 171 16.20 6.31 1.11
C THR A 171 17.50 5.55 0.82
N VAL A 172 18.65 6.22 0.99
CA VAL A 172 19.98 5.60 0.82
C VAL A 172 20.30 4.51 1.83
N TRP A 173 19.52 4.44 2.91
CA TRP A 173 19.68 3.47 4.00
C TRP A 173 18.83 2.20 3.80
N ARG A 174 18.05 2.14 2.71
CA ARG A 174 17.14 1.03 2.42
C ARG A 174 17.57 0.28 1.17
N ASN A 175 17.52 -1.03 1.23
CA ASN A 175 17.55 -1.86 0.03
C ASN A 175 16.19 -1.77 -0.65
N VAL A 176 16.19 -1.42 -1.93
CA VAL A 176 14.97 -1.19 -2.71
C VAL A 176 14.85 -2.25 -3.79
N PHE A 177 13.64 -2.81 -3.94
CA PHE A 177 13.37 -3.90 -4.87
C PHE A 177 12.13 -3.64 -5.70
N ARG A 178 12.12 -4.16 -6.93
CA ARG A 178 10.91 -4.51 -7.67
C ARG A 178 10.70 -6.00 -7.57
N ILE A 179 9.56 -6.39 -7.04
CA ILE A 179 9.21 -7.81 -6.86
C ILE A 179 7.99 -8.11 -7.72
N LYS A 180 8.09 -9.16 -8.54
CA LYS A 180 7.01 -9.62 -9.40
C LYS A 180 6.54 -10.99 -8.97
N PHE A 181 5.22 -11.15 -8.82
CA PHE A 181 4.57 -12.43 -8.56
C PHE A 181 3.70 -12.84 -9.75
N PRO A 182 3.44 -14.14 -9.94
CA PRO A 182 2.51 -14.59 -10.96
C PRO A 182 1.08 -14.17 -10.63
N THR A 183 0.25 -13.98 -11.64
CA THR A 183 -1.20 -13.75 -11.48
C THR A 183 -1.97 -15.04 -11.23
N THR A 184 -1.39 -16.17 -11.62
CA THR A 184 -1.97 -17.51 -11.45
C THR A 184 -0.94 -18.47 -10.85
N THR A 185 -1.41 -19.41 -10.04
CA THR A 185 -0.61 -20.53 -9.54
C THR A 185 -0.33 -21.53 -10.66
N PRO A 186 0.60 -22.48 -10.49
CA PRO A 186 0.80 -23.58 -11.43
C PRO A 186 -0.47 -24.42 -11.70
N GLY A 187 -1.42 -24.43 -10.75
CA GLY A 187 -2.72 -25.08 -10.90
C GLY A 187 -3.77 -24.24 -11.64
N GLY A 188 -3.40 -23.06 -12.17
CA GLY A 188 -4.29 -22.18 -12.91
C GLY A 188 -5.25 -21.34 -12.06
N GLN A 189 -5.14 -21.41 -10.73
CA GLN A 189 -5.93 -20.58 -9.82
C GLN A 189 -5.30 -19.17 -9.69
N PRO A 190 -6.11 -18.09 -9.57
CA PRO A 190 -5.58 -16.75 -9.29
C PRO A 190 -4.79 -16.73 -7.99
N THR A 191 -3.65 -16.03 -7.97
CA THR A 191 -2.82 -15.84 -6.76
C THR A 191 -3.39 -14.80 -5.80
N ILE A 192 -4.27 -13.93 -6.29
CA ILE A 192 -5.16 -13.07 -5.49
C ILE A 192 -6.56 -13.37 -6.01
N ALA A 193 -7.37 -14.06 -5.23
CA ALA A 193 -8.72 -14.42 -5.62
C ALA A 193 -9.59 -13.17 -5.84
N ALA A 194 -10.51 -13.21 -6.83
CA ALA A 194 -11.40 -12.09 -7.14
C ALA A 194 -12.29 -11.66 -5.95
N GLY A 195 -12.55 -12.58 -5.03
CA GLY A 195 -13.34 -12.36 -3.81
C GLY A 195 -12.49 -12.23 -2.53
N ALA A 196 -11.17 -12.16 -2.64
CA ALA A 196 -10.29 -12.03 -1.48
C ALA A 196 -10.65 -10.83 -0.62
N ARG A 197 -10.78 -11.03 0.68
CA ARG A 197 -11.03 -9.96 1.65
C ARG A 197 -9.76 -9.14 1.90
N TRP A 198 -8.60 -9.79 1.78
CA TRP A 198 -7.29 -9.17 1.83
C TRP A 198 -6.26 -10.02 1.08
N PHE A 199 -5.18 -9.39 0.69
CA PHE A 199 -3.95 -10.05 0.23
C PHE A 199 -2.76 -9.34 0.87
N GLY A 200 -1.58 -9.94 0.82
CA GLY A 200 -0.43 -9.36 1.51
C GLY A 200 0.93 -9.87 1.06
N LEU A 201 1.95 -9.27 1.64
CA LEU A 201 3.32 -9.75 1.57
C LEU A 201 3.76 -10.23 2.95
N ARG A 202 4.23 -11.47 3.04
CA ARG A 202 4.90 -12.02 4.22
C ARG A 202 6.40 -11.99 4.00
N PHE A 203 7.11 -11.40 4.96
CA PHE A 203 8.56 -11.47 5.08
C PHE A 203 8.89 -12.39 6.24
N ALA A 204 9.49 -13.55 5.95
CA ALA A 204 9.78 -14.57 6.96
C ALA A 204 11.28 -14.84 7.00
N GLY A 205 11.80 -15.05 8.19
CA GLY A 205 13.21 -15.36 8.44
C GLY A 205 13.43 -15.98 9.83
N ALA A 206 14.67 -16.29 10.16
CA ALA A 206 15.02 -16.88 11.43
C ALA A 206 14.69 -15.97 12.65
N GLU A 207 14.74 -14.66 12.44
CA GLU A 207 14.47 -13.64 13.47
C GLU A 207 12.97 -13.33 13.65
N GLY A 208 12.08 -13.96 12.86
CA GLY A 208 10.65 -13.78 12.94
C GLY A 208 9.97 -13.62 11.59
N ASN A 209 8.74 -13.13 11.62
CA ASN A 209 8.00 -12.79 10.40
C ASN A 209 7.24 -11.48 10.57
N GLU A 210 6.97 -10.83 9.45
CA GLU A 210 6.18 -9.61 9.37
C GLU A 210 5.30 -9.65 8.13
N GLU A 211 4.07 -9.17 8.24
CA GLU A 211 3.08 -9.18 7.17
C GLU A 211 2.54 -7.79 6.89
N LEU A 212 2.49 -7.44 5.60
CA LEU A 212 1.82 -6.27 5.09
C LEU A 212 0.51 -6.71 4.45
N HIS A 213 -0.62 -6.19 4.91
CA HIS A 213 -1.94 -6.55 4.40
C HIS A 213 -2.58 -5.39 3.64
N TRP A 214 -3.24 -5.70 2.53
CA TRP A 214 -4.12 -4.81 1.79
C TRP A 214 -5.54 -5.34 1.90
N ASP A 215 -6.35 -4.72 2.76
CA ASP A 215 -7.78 -5.04 2.89
C ASP A 215 -8.51 -4.62 1.62
N VAL A 216 -9.24 -5.56 1.01
CA VAL A 216 -9.96 -5.32 -0.23
C VAL A 216 -11.39 -4.87 0.08
N GLU A 217 -11.82 -3.77 -0.54
CA GLU A 217 -13.22 -3.36 -0.52
C GLU A 217 -13.96 -4.08 -1.64
N THR A 218 -14.97 -4.86 -1.28
CA THR A 218 -15.78 -5.63 -2.23
C THR A 218 -16.94 -4.83 -2.82
N ASP A 219 -17.31 -3.70 -2.19
CA ASP A 219 -18.35 -2.79 -2.71
C ASP A 219 -17.71 -1.64 -3.51
N PRO A 220 -17.79 -1.65 -4.86
CA PRO A 220 -17.19 -0.62 -5.69
C PRO A 220 -17.78 0.78 -5.46
N ASN A 221 -18.96 0.89 -4.84
CA ASN A 221 -19.60 2.18 -4.58
C ASN A 221 -19.02 2.91 -3.35
N LYS A 222 -18.27 2.22 -2.49
CA LYS A 222 -17.73 2.82 -1.26
C LYS A 222 -16.42 3.59 -1.44
N LEU A 223 -15.63 3.29 -2.46
CA LEU A 223 -14.30 3.88 -2.66
C LEU A 223 -14.20 4.78 -3.90
N ASP A 224 -15.28 4.97 -4.64
CA ASP A 224 -15.30 5.89 -5.79
C ASP A 224 -15.40 7.34 -5.29
N PRO A 225 -14.31 8.13 -5.28
CA PRO A 225 -14.33 9.50 -4.81
C PRO A 225 -15.19 10.42 -5.68
N THR A 226 -15.43 10.05 -6.96
CA THR A 226 -16.22 10.85 -7.90
C THR A 226 -17.70 10.82 -7.54
N LYS A 227 -18.22 9.75 -6.93
CA LYS A 227 -19.59 9.67 -6.44
C LYS A 227 -19.87 10.47 -5.17
N LYS A 228 -18.85 10.76 -4.36
CA LYS A 228 -19.00 11.54 -3.13
C LYS A 228 -19.23 13.03 -3.41
N SER A 229 -18.72 13.55 -4.53
CA SER A 229 -18.91 14.94 -4.97
C SER A 229 -20.33 15.22 -5.49
N ALA A 230 -20.99 14.23 -6.10
CA ALA A 230 -22.34 14.40 -6.62
C ALA A 230 -23.44 14.48 -5.52
N ALA A 231 -23.15 13.90 -4.35
CA ALA A 231 -24.11 13.91 -3.22
C ALA A 231 -24.05 15.17 -2.36
N SER A 232 -23.04 16.05 -2.55
CA SER A 232 -22.84 17.29 -1.79
C SER A 232 -23.17 18.57 -2.57
N ALA A 233 -23.70 18.47 -3.78
CA ALA A 233 -24.20 19.65 -4.50
C ALA A 233 -25.41 20.24 -3.75
N PRO A 234 -25.40 21.52 -3.38
CA PRO A 234 -26.54 22.13 -2.72
C PRO A 234 -27.74 22.12 -3.68
N ARG A 235 -28.82 21.50 -3.22
CA ARG A 235 -30.10 21.49 -3.91
C ARG A 235 -30.52 22.95 -4.12
N ALA A 236 -30.54 23.44 -5.35
CA ALA A 236 -31.08 24.75 -5.68
C ALA A 236 -32.53 24.80 -5.15
N LEU A 237 -32.78 25.75 -4.27
CA LEU A 237 -34.13 26.07 -3.81
C LEU A 237 -34.89 26.77 -4.93
N PRO A 238 -36.20 26.54 -5.02
CA PRO A 238 -37.05 27.06 -6.07
C PRO A 238 -37.19 28.57 -6.07
#